data_210c2377066d63618638800d23bcdb9e
#
_entry.id   210c2377066d63618638800d23bcdb9e
#
_cell.length_a   1.000
_cell.length_b   1.000
_cell.length_c   1.000
_cell.angle_alpha   90.00
_cell.angle_beta   90.00
_cell.angle_gamma   90.00
#
_symmetry.space_group_name_H-M   'P 1'
#
loop_
_entity.id
_entity.type
_entity.pdbx_description
1 polymer ?
#
loop_
_entity_poly.entity_id
_entity_poly.type
_entity_poly.pdbx_seq_one_letter_code
_entity_poly.pdbx_strand_id
1 'polypeptide(L)'
;MSKQAGTMSARRPLVAGAVLVIAAGLIAGGCSSSSGSSSSGKLASPVWVCRPGQATDPCAYSLAATTVTAAGTLEPATWPSSATASKFDCFYVHGSDGLTGIGNTSLAVTKVDISVAIEQAAPLSQVCQVWAPSHRSQTLPTVEKGLTGDEALLRSTSTVAYDSVLPAWQWFLARTGGKPVILIGDSQGAAVLIHLISAQIDHQPSVLRRLLVAILVGGNLQVPAGKTAGATFTKVPLCAAATQTGCAIAFSSYPSQPPTDSVFGRPGQGVSLQSGQTAKADQQVACVNPAALSGGAGDLDPYLLTATQTPQLPIPGYERLTEPVSTPWVTYPGLYSARCEQGGGATWLQVTSLAGTSRTRPVVNDNHLNGLAGADTGPAFGYHGYEYALTLGNLLQDVVGEETAWESNH
;
A
#
# COMPACT_ATOMS: atom_id res chain seq x y z
N MET A 1 20.00 61.89 24.70
CA MET A 1 19.11 61.92 25.88
C MET A 1 18.72 60.45 26.14
N SER A 2 19.46 59.68 26.86
CA SER A 2 19.58 59.53 28.31
C SER A 2 18.30 59.11 29.01
N LYS A 3 18.31 57.88 29.49
CA LYS A 3 17.99 57.39 30.87
C LYS A 3 17.35 56.00 30.72
N GLN A 4 17.64 55.03 31.40
CA GLN A 4 18.34 54.52 32.55
C GLN A 4 17.74 53.19 32.98
N ALA A 5 18.58 52.33 33.47
CA ALA A 5 18.38 51.00 33.98
C ALA A 5 17.46 50.93 35.21
N GLY A 6 16.87 49.77 35.44
CA GLY A 6 16.19 49.39 36.67
C GLY A 6 16.32 47.91 36.92
N THR A 7 17.34 47.54 37.67
CA THR A 7 17.51 46.22 38.30
C THR A 7 16.63 46.11 39.52
N MET A 8 15.84 45.02 39.63
CA MET A 8 15.29 44.62 40.94
C MET A 8 15.51 43.12 41.18
N SER A 9 16.35 42.88 42.18
CA SER A 9 16.61 41.66 42.91
C SER A 9 15.39 41.29 43.77
N ALA A 10 14.98 40.05 43.79
CA ALA A 10 14.07 39.51 44.82
C ALA A 10 14.40 38.06 45.19
N ARG A 11 14.69 37.96 46.40
CA ARG A 11 15.05 36.97 47.39
C ARG A 11 14.34 35.60 47.27
N ARG A 12 15.13 34.56 47.54
CA ARG A 12 14.67 33.19 47.89
C ARG A 12 14.21 33.15 49.36
N PRO A 13 13.24 32.32 49.70
CA PRO A 13 13.17 31.76 51.06
C PRO A 13 13.63 30.27 51.06
N LEU A 14 14.48 29.98 52.03
CA LEU A 14 14.78 28.66 52.55
C LEU A 14 13.54 28.15 53.32
N VAL A 15 13.18 26.90 53.12
CA VAL A 15 12.34 26.16 54.09
C VAL A 15 13.05 24.88 54.47
N ALA A 16 13.16 24.70 55.78
CA ALA A 16 13.90 23.71 56.51
C ALA A 16 13.27 22.28 56.40
N GLY A 17 14.12 21.30 56.58
CA GLY A 17 13.79 19.89 56.61
C GLY A 17 12.97 19.44 57.82
N ALA A 18 12.26 18.35 57.64
CA ALA A 18 11.81 17.48 58.70
C ALA A 18 12.19 16.05 58.36
N VAL A 19 13.09 15.49 59.14
CA VAL A 19 13.49 14.08 59.17
C VAL A 19 12.42 13.32 59.92
N LEU A 20 11.78 12.35 59.31
CA LEU A 20 10.91 11.40 60.03
C LEU A 20 11.57 10.02 59.96
N VAL A 21 12.05 9.57 61.11
CA VAL A 21 12.53 8.22 61.37
C VAL A 21 11.29 7.32 61.61
N ILE A 22 11.09 6.30 60.78
CA ILE A 22 10.11 5.23 61.10
C ILE A 22 10.86 3.90 61.18
N ALA A 23 10.61 3.27 62.29
CA ALA A 23 11.19 2.04 62.81
C ALA A 23 10.86 0.82 61.92
N ALA A 24 11.84 -0.07 61.82
CA ALA A 24 11.72 -1.40 61.22
C ALA A 24 10.80 -2.32 62.04
N GLY A 25 9.74 -2.78 61.39
CA GLY A 25 8.95 -3.92 61.87
C GLY A 25 9.18 -5.13 60.95
N LEU A 26 9.90 -6.13 61.47
CA LEU A 26 10.05 -7.44 60.84
C LEU A 26 8.73 -8.21 60.96
N ILE A 27 8.04 -8.44 59.85
CA ILE A 27 7.00 -9.45 59.77
C ILE A 27 7.47 -10.52 58.77
N ALA A 28 7.76 -11.70 59.29
CA ALA A 28 7.97 -12.90 58.51
C ALA A 28 6.63 -13.35 57.91
N GLY A 29 6.44 -13.14 56.60
CA GLY A 29 5.27 -13.61 55.87
C GLY A 29 5.73 -14.51 54.69
N GLY A 30 5.20 -15.73 54.68
CA GLY A 30 5.58 -16.84 53.86
C GLY A 30 5.60 -16.56 52.35
N CYS A 31 6.59 -17.11 51.67
CA CYS A 31 6.65 -17.23 50.22
C CYS A 31 5.49 -18.15 49.74
N SER A 32 4.41 -17.55 49.33
CA SER A 32 3.47 -18.20 48.41
C SER A 32 4.02 -17.94 47.01
N SER A 33 4.65 -18.94 46.41
CA SER A 33 4.98 -19.00 45.00
C SER A 33 3.66 -19.04 44.22
N SER A 34 3.14 -17.84 43.84
CA SER A 34 2.17 -17.75 42.79
C SER A 34 2.87 -18.07 41.49
N SER A 35 2.73 -19.31 41.04
CA SER A 35 3.00 -19.69 39.65
C SER A 35 2.09 -18.83 38.77
N GLY A 36 2.65 -17.70 38.29
CA GLY A 36 2.06 -16.91 37.21
C GLY A 36 1.98 -17.78 35.99
N SER A 37 0.81 -18.40 35.76
CA SER A 37 0.46 -18.91 34.46
C SER A 37 0.52 -17.72 33.49
N SER A 38 1.58 -17.64 32.72
CA SER A 38 1.59 -16.85 31.51
C SER A 38 0.54 -17.46 30.58
N SER A 39 -0.71 -16.98 30.71
CA SER A 39 -1.71 -17.20 29.69
C SER A 39 -1.12 -16.59 28.42
N SER A 40 -0.64 -17.44 27.50
CA SER A 40 -0.44 -17.07 26.12
C SER A 40 -1.81 -16.64 25.59
N GLY A 41 -2.12 -15.35 25.72
CA GLY A 41 -3.36 -14.77 25.25
C GLY A 41 -3.48 -15.09 23.77
N LYS A 42 -4.42 -15.98 23.43
CA LYS A 42 -4.71 -16.31 22.03
C LYS A 42 -5.11 -15.01 21.34
N LEU A 43 -4.31 -14.54 20.40
CA LEU A 43 -4.62 -13.34 19.61
C LEU A 43 -6.06 -13.48 19.09
N ALA A 44 -6.88 -12.47 19.32
CA ALA A 44 -8.25 -12.44 18.78
C ALA A 44 -8.18 -12.55 17.25
N SER A 45 -9.10 -13.31 16.66
CA SER A 45 -9.16 -13.44 15.19
C SER A 45 -9.55 -12.09 14.58
N PRO A 46 -8.75 -11.55 13.68
CA PRO A 46 -9.12 -10.35 12.93
C PRO A 46 -10.35 -10.59 12.05
N VAL A 47 -10.97 -9.51 11.62
CA VAL A 47 -11.98 -9.56 10.54
C VAL A 47 -11.25 -9.62 9.20
N TRP A 48 -11.65 -10.53 8.34
CA TRP A 48 -11.04 -10.74 7.04
C TRP A 48 -12.04 -10.43 5.92
N VAL A 49 -11.61 -9.68 4.93
CA VAL A 49 -12.32 -9.56 3.65
C VAL A 49 -12.12 -10.84 2.87
N CYS A 50 -10.86 -11.29 2.74
CA CYS A 50 -10.48 -12.56 2.13
C CYS A 50 -9.49 -13.32 3.03
N ARG A 51 -9.59 -14.64 3.06
CA ARG A 51 -8.55 -15.53 3.59
C ARG A 51 -8.76 -16.96 3.11
N PRO A 52 -7.72 -17.80 3.07
CA PRO A 52 -7.86 -19.21 2.72
C PRO A 52 -8.88 -19.94 3.60
N GLY A 53 -9.78 -20.70 2.95
CA GLY A 53 -10.81 -21.48 3.63
C GLY A 53 -12.03 -20.68 4.12
N GLN A 54 -12.20 -19.44 3.71
CA GLN A 54 -13.41 -18.65 3.96
C GLN A 54 -14.56 -19.14 3.09
N ALA A 55 -15.76 -19.36 3.66
CA ALA A 55 -16.90 -19.93 2.94
C ALA A 55 -17.38 -19.02 1.78
N THR A 56 -17.35 -17.70 1.99
CA THR A 56 -17.61 -16.70 0.94
C THR A 56 -16.36 -15.85 0.81
N ASP A 57 -15.55 -16.14 -0.19
CA ASP A 57 -14.25 -15.50 -0.39
C ASP A 57 -14.27 -14.64 -1.67
N PRO A 58 -14.29 -13.28 -1.55
CA PRO A 58 -14.22 -12.40 -2.71
C PRO A 58 -12.96 -12.60 -3.54
N CYS A 59 -11.86 -13.05 -2.92
CA CYS A 59 -10.61 -13.32 -3.63
C CYS A 59 -10.63 -14.63 -4.45
N ALA A 60 -11.67 -15.43 -4.32
CA ALA A 60 -11.96 -16.57 -5.22
C ALA A 60 -12.86 -16.19 -6.41
N TYR A 61 -12.98 -14.90 -6.70
CA TYR A 61 -13.79 -14.40 -7.84
C TYR A 61 -13.25 -14.92 -9.17
N SER A 62 -14.14 -15.03 -10.18
CA SER A 62 -13.78 -15.52 -11.52
C SER A 62 -12.71 -14.63 -12.18
N LEU A 63 -11.62 -15.23 -12.60
CA LEU A 63 -10.54 -14.58 -13.34
C LEU A 63 -10.64 -14.83 -14.86
N ALA A 64 -11.81 -15.27 -15.37
CA ALA A 64 -12.00 -15.38 -16.81
C ALA A 64 -11.76 -14.01 -17.48
N ALA A 65 -10.87 -13.98 -18.46
CA ALA A 65 -10.42 -12.75 -19.10
C ALA A 65 -10.42 -12.86 -20.63
N THR A 66 -10.61 -11.74 -21.29
CA THR A 66 -10.53 -11.62 -22.75
C THR A 66 -9.42 -10.66 -23.15
N THR A 67 -8.57 -11.08 -24.07
CA THR A 67 -7.59 -10.20 -24.73
C THR A 67 -8.24 -9.47 -25.89
N VAL A 68 -8.11 -8.14 -25.91
CA VAL A 68 -8.39 -7.32 -27.09
C VAL A 68 -7.08 -7.05 -27.79
N THR A 69 -6.83 -7.69 -28.93
CA THR A 69 -5.59 -7.55 -29.70
C THR A 69 -5.48 -6.17 -30.33
N ALA A 70 -4.31 -5.85 -30.87
CA ALA A 70 -4.09 -4.60 -31.63
C ALA A 70 -5.01 -4.47 -32.84
N ALA A 71 -5.43 -5.59 -33.44
CA ALA A 71 -6.38 -5.63 -34.55
C ALA A 71 -7.85 -5.54 -34.10
N GLY A 72 -8.12 -5.53 -32.78
CA GLY A 72 -9.48 -5.53 -32.23
C GLY A 72 -10.12 -6.93 -32.21
N THR A 73 -9.38 -8.00 -32.42
CA THR A 73 -9.89 -9.38 -32.26
C THR A 73 -9.97 -9.73 -30.79
N LEU A 74 -10.98 -10.55 -30.45
CA LEU A 74 -11.19 -11.03 -29.08
C LEU A 74 -10.66 -12.46 -28.95
N GLU A 75 -9.79 -12.68 -27.97
CA GLU A 75 -9.16 -13.98 -27.70
C GLU A 75 -9.22 -14.29 -26.20
N PRO A 76 -9.24 -15.57 -25.78
CA PRO A 76 -9.08 -15.90 -24.37
C PRO A 76 -7.74 -15.35 -23.82
N ALA A 77 -7.76 -14.70 -22.67
CA ALA A 77 -6.57 -14.26 -21.99
C ALA A 77 -6.09 -15.29 -20.96
N THR A 78 -4.78 -15.34 -20.76
CA THR A 78 -4.13 -16.15 -19.71
C THR A 78 -3.40 -15.23 -18.75
N TRP A 79 -3.68 -15.39 -17.46
CA TRP A 79 -2.98 -14.66 -16.40
C TRP A 79 -1.58 -15.23 -16.18
N PRO A 80 -0.60 -14.39 -15.83
CA PRO A 80 0.62 -14.88 -15.20
C PRO A 80 0.25 -15.66 -13.93
N SER A 81 0.78 -16.86 -13.77
CA SER A 81 0.42 -17.75 -12.66
C SER A 81 1.59 -18.62 -12.22
N SER A 82 1.57 -19.05 -10.97
CA SER A 82 2.56 -19.94 -10.38
C SER A 82 1.94 -21.29 -10.03
N ALA A 83 2.60 -22.37 -10.45
CA ALA A 83 2.21 -23.73 -10.04
C ALA A 83 2.42 -23.97 -8.53
N THR A 84 3.20 -23.15 -7.88
CA THR A 84 3.56 -23.23 -6.45
C THR A 84 2.92 -22.15 -5.60
N ALA A 85 1.93 -21.42 -6.12
CA ALA A 85 1.20 -20.34 -5.44
C ALA A 85 0.78 -20.67 -3.99
N SER A 86 0.41 -21.93 -3.70
CA SER A 86 0.02 -22.37 -2.35
C SER A 86 1.16 -22.37 -1.32
N LYS A 87 2.42 -22.28 -1.76
CA LYS A 87 3.59 -22.18 -0.88
C LYS A 87 3.85 -20.77 -0.36
N PHE A 88 3.25 -19.76 -1.00
CA PHE A 88 3.43 -18.35 -0.71
C PHE A 88 2.15 -17.75 -0.13
N ASP A 89 2.28 -16.79 0.76
CA ASP A 89 1.15 -16.08 1.35
C ASP A 89 1.24 -14.58 1.02
N CYS A 90 0.17 -14.03 0.44
CA CYS A 90 0.00 -12.60 0.21
C CYS A 90 -0.73 -11.95 1.39
N PHE A 91 -0.18 -10.87 1.91
CA PHE A 91 -0.88 -9.99 2.85
C PHE A 91 -1.21 -8.69 2.12
N TYR A 92 -2.49 -8.52 1.78
CA TYR A 92 -2.99 -7.40 1.00
C TYR A 92 -3.71 -6.39 1.88
N VAL A 93 -3.40 -5.10 1.73
CA VAL A 93 -4.06 -3.98 2.42
C VAL A 93 -4.59 -2.99 1.38
N HIS A 94 -5.92 -2.81 1.35
CA HIS A 94 -6.58 -1.91 0.41
C HIS A 94 -6.39 -0.44 0.77
N GLY A 95 -6.69 0.44 -0.18
CA GLY A 95 -6.65 1.90 -0.02
C GLY A 95 -7.80 2.47 0.81
N SER A 96 -7.99 3.79 0.74
CA SER A 96 -9.13 4.48 1.34
C SER A 96 -10.41 4.16 0.58
N ASP A 97 -11.43 3.70 1.26
CA ASP A 97 -12.66 3.19 0.64
C ASP A 97 -13.98 3.68 1.30
N GLY A 98 -13.89 4.36 2.43
CA GLY A 98 -15.07 4.95 3.07
C GLY A 98 -15.64 6.12 2.27
N LEU A 99 -16.91 6.03 1.84
CA LEU A 99 -17.50 7.02 0.93
C LEU A 99 -18.05 8.27 1.64
N THR A 100 -18.30 8.21 2.94
CA THR A 100 -18.98 9.29 3.68
C THR A 100 -18.39 9.48 5.08
N GLY A 101 -18.65 10.65 5.64
CA GLY A 101 -18.20 11.01 6.98
C GLY A 101 -16.73 11.44 7.02
N ILE A 102 -16.30 11.96 8.15
CA ILE A 102 -14.90 12.33 8.44
C ILE A 102 -14.35 11.36 9.49
N GLY A 103 -13.16 10.85 9.27
CA GLY A 103 -12.46 9.89 10.13
C GLY A 103 -12.14 8.58 9.41
N ASN A 104 -12.27 7.49 10.13
CA ASN A 104 -11.99 6.14 9.64
C ASN A 104 -13.26 5.29 9.56
N THR A 105 -13.25 4.30 8.67
CA THR A 105 -14.28 3.26 8.58
C THR A 105 -14.31 2.38 9.85
N SER A 106 -15.31 1.53 9.96
CA SER A 106 -15.34 0.46 10.96
C SER A 106 -14.62 -0.79 10.41
N LEU A 107 -14.52 -1.83 11.25
CA LEU A 107 -14.00 -3.13 10.80
C LEU A 107 -15.07 -4.02 10.13
N ALA A 108 -16.29 -3.55 9.97
CA ALA A 108 -17.33 -4.30 9.29
C ALA A 108 -17.05 -4.33 7.77
N VAL A 109 -16.98 -5.52 7.20
CA VAL A 109 -16.78 -5.69 5.75
C VAL A 109 -17.99 -5.15 5.00
N THR A 110 -17.74 -4.22 4.09
CA THR A 110 -18.76 -3.55 3.28
C THR A 110 -18.76 -4.10 1.84
N LYS A 111 -19.73 -3.66 1.04
CA LYS A 111 -19.73 -3.96 -0.41
C LYS A 111 -18.56 -3.29 -1.14
N VAL A 112 -18.06 -2.18 -0.63
CA VAL A 112 -16.89 -1.50 -1.22
C VAL A 112 -15.64 -2.33 -0.97
N ASP A 113 -15.41 -2.80 0.26
CA ASP A 113 -14.28 -3.72 0.57
C ASP A 113 -14.31 -4.95 -0.34
N ILE A 114 -15.49 -5.56 -0.53
CA ILE A 114 -15.65 -6.73 -1.41
C ILE A 114 -15.29 -6.39 -2.86
N SER A 115 -15.76 -5.25 -3.36
CA SER A 115 -15.50 -4.85 -4.75
C SER A 115 -14.02 -4.53 -4.98
N VAL A 116 -13.37 -3.86 -4.03
CA VAL A 116 -11.91 -3.58 -4.08
C VAL A 116 -11.12 -4.87 -3.98
N ALA A 117 -11.52 -5.81 -3.12
CA ALA A 117 -10.87 -7.12 -3.02
C ALA A 117 -10.98 -7.94 -4.32
N ILE A 118 -12.12 -7.89 -5.00
CA ILE A 118 -12.29 -8.51 -6.33
C ILE A 118 -11.32 -7.88 -7.33
N GLU A 119 -11.20 -6.55 -7.34
CA GLU A 119 -10.40 -5.83 -8.33
C GLU A 119 -8.89 -5.98 -8.10
N GLN A 120 -8.44 -5.91 -6.86
CA GLN A 120 -7.02 -5.80 -6.55
C GLN A 120 -6.44 -7.07 -5.92
N ALA A 121 -7.23 -7.81 -5.14
CA ALA A 121 -6.74 -8.96 -4.40
C ALA A 121 -7.05 -10.31 -5.05
N ALA A 122 -8.18 -10.48 -5.74
CA ALA A 122 -8.52 -11.75 -6.37
C ALA A 122 -7.47 -12.22 -7.41
N PRO A 123 -6.90 -11.36 -8.27
CA PRO A 123 -5.86 -11.77 -9.20
C PRO A 123 -4.60 -12.35 -8.53
N LEU A 124 -4.30 -11.93 -7.29
CA LEU A 124 -3.17 -12.46 -6.53
C LEU A 124 -3.28 -13.96 -6.24
N SER A 125 -4.50 -14.52 -6.30
CA SER A 125 -4.71 -15.98 -6.17
C SER A 125 -3.98 -16.80 -7.22
N GLN A 126 -3.49 -16.17 -8.29
CA GLN A 126 -2.66 -16.80 -9.32
C GLN A 126 -1.22 -17.09 -8.82
N VAL A 127 -0.78 -16.39 -7.81
CA VAL A 127 0.61 -16.45 -7.32
C VAL A 127 0.73 -16.73 -5.82
N CYS A 128 -0.34 -16.65 -5.03
CA CYS A 128 -0.27 -16.84 -3.57
C CYS A 128 -1.61 -17.21 -2.95
N GLN A 129 -1.58 -17.60 -1.67
CA GLN A 129 -2.76 -17.66 -0.82
C GLN A 129 -3.05 -16.27 -0.25
N VAL A 130 -4.20 -15.69 -0.59
CA VAL A 130 -4.53 -14.30 -0.29
C VAL A 130 -5.10 -14.14 1.12
N TRP A 131 -4.56 -13.19 1.86
CA TRP A 131 -5.00 -12.75 3.18
C TRP A 131 -5.22 -11.23 3.14
N ALA A 132 -6.48 -10.80 3.15
CA ALA A 132 -6.87 -9.39 3.11
C ALA A 132 -7.65 -9.06 4.38
N PRO A 133 -7.04 -8.43 5.40
CA PRO A 133 -7.76 -7.99 6.59
C PRO A 133 -8.68 -6.83 6.26
N SER A 134 -9.87 -6.80 6.88
CA SER A 134 -10.59 -5.55 7.05
C SER A 134 -9.81 -4.66 8.01
N HIS A 135 -9.74 -3.38 7.72
CA HIS A 135 -9.06 -2.39 8.54
C HIS A 135 -9.85 -1.07 8.59
N ARG A 136 -9.49 -0.21 9.52
CA ARG A 136 -10.13 1.09 9.65
C ARG A 136 -9.51 2.08 8.67
N SER A 137 -9.85 1.94 7.38
CA SER A 137 -9.39 2.83 6.33
C SER A 137 -9.85 4.27 6.56
N GLN A 138 -9.15 5.25 6.02
CA GLN A 138 -9.64 6.62 5.98
C GLN A 138 -10.82 6.71 5.01
N THR A 139 -11.78 7.56 5.33
CA THR A 139 -12.84 7.90 4.36
C THR A 139 -12.30 8.84 3.29
N LEU A 140 -12.84 8.79 2.07
CA LEU A 140 -12.45 9.69 0.99
C LEU A 140 -12.58 11.17 1.36
N PRO A 141 -13.68 11.62 2.04
CA PRO A 141 -13.76 13.01 2.54
C PRO A 141 -12.67 13.37 3.56
N THR A 142 -12.17 12.40 4.34
CA THR A 142 -11.05 12.62 5.27
C THR A 142 -9.75 12.84 4.51
N VAL A 143 -9.48 12.01 3.50
CA VAL A 143 -8.30 12.14 2.65
C VAL A 143 -8.32 13.48 1.93
N GLU A 144 -9.42 13.85 1.28
CA GLU A 144 -9.61 15.13 0.61
C GLU A 144 -9.32 16.32 1.56
N LYS A 145 -9.97 16.33 2.73
CA LYS A 145 -9.76 17.39 3.72
C LYS A 145 -8.32 17.46 4.20
N GLY A 146 -7.68 16.31 4.40
CA GLY A 146 -6.28 16.23 4.82
C GLY A 146 -5.31 16.74 3.76
N LEU A 147 -5.56 16.42 2.50
CA LEU A 147 -4.74 16.87 1.36
C LEU A 147 -4.95 18.36 1.05
N THR A 148 -6.10 18.92 1.40
CA THR A 148 -6.43 20.35 1.19
C THR A 148 -6.11 21.23 2.38
N GLY A 149 -5.35 20.76 3.39
CA GLY A 149 -4.78 21.59 4.44
C GLY A 149 -4.90 21.07 5.88
N ASP A 150 -5.69 20.03 6.16
CA ASP A 150 -5.78 19.44 7.51
C ASP A 150 -4.84 18.24 7.66
N GLU A 151 -3.53 18.47 7.54
CA GLU A 151 -2.52 17.42 7.67
C GLU A 151 -2.59 16.70 9.03
N ALA A 152 -3.01 17.35 10.09
CA ALA A 152 -3.14 16.75 11.42
C ALA A 152 -4.24 15.66 11.40
N LEU A 153 -5.36 15.93 10.75
CA LEU A 153 -6.42 14.94 10.53
C LEU A 153 -5.89 13.76 9.72
N LEU A 154 -5.18 14.02 8.62
CA LEU A 154 -4.62 12.97 7.77
C LEU A 154 -3.69 12.04 8.55
N ARG A 155 -2.76 12.61 9.33
CA ARG A 155 -1.81 11.85 10.15
C ARG A 155 -2.51 11.04 11.26
N SER A 156 -3.43 11.65 12.00
CA SER A 156 -4.12 10.98 13.11
C SER A 156 -4.98 9.80 12.64
N THR A 157 -5.69 9.98 11.54
CA THR A 157 -6.51 8.92 10.95
C THR A 157 -5.68 7.82 10.28
N SER A 158 -4.49 8.13 9.77
CA SER A 158 -3.53 7.14 9.28
C SER A 158 -2.98 6.26 10.42
N THR A 159 -2.73 6.83 11.58
CA THR A 159 -2.35 6.06 12.78
C THR A 159 -3.44 5.06 13.15
N VAL A 160 -4.72 5.46 13.11
CA VAL A 160 -5.85 4.55 13.37
C VAL A 160 -5.91 3.41 12.35
N ALA A 161 -5.63 3.69 11.08
CA ALA A 161 -5.58 2.66 10.04
C ALA A 161 -4.45 1.66 10.31
N TYR A 162 -3.24 2.13 10.57
CA TYR A 162 -2.09 1.28 10.92
C TYR A 162 -2.36 0.42 12.16
N ASP A 163 -2.85 1.01 13.24
CA ASP A 163 -3.13 0.32 14.50
C ASP A 163 -4.21 -0.77 14.33
N SER A 164 -5.07 -0.65 13.33
CA SER A 164 -6.07 -1.67 13.01
C SER A 164 -5.53 -2.82 12.16
N VAL A 165 -4.49 -2.58 11.33
CA VAL A 165 -3.82 -3.60 10.52
C VAL A 165 -2.81 -4.41 11.34
N LEU A 166 -2.12 -3.79 12.28
CA LEU A 166 -1.05 -4.43 13.06
C LEU A 166 -1.48 -5.73 13.77
N PRO A 167 -2.63 -5.84 14.45
CA PRO A 167 -3.09 -7.10 15.03
C PRO A 167 -3.34 -8.18 13.97
N ALA A 168 -3.84 -7.80 12.79
CA ALA A 168 -4.06 -8.75 11.70
C ALA A 168 -2.74 -9.29 11.15
N TRP A 169 -1.73 -8.44 10.99
CA TRP A 169 -0.37 -8.84 10.64
C TRP A 169 0.25 -9.81 11.65
N GLN A 170 0.15 -9.51 12.94
CA GLN A 170 0.67 -10.37 14.00
C GLN A 170 -0.02 -11.74 14.00
N TRP A 171 -1.35 -11.76 13.82
CA TRP A 171 -2.13 -12.98 13.71
C TRP A 171 -1.76 -13.80 12.47
N PHE A 172 -1.58 -13.14 11.32
CA PHE A 172 -1.14 -13.73 10.06
C PHE A 172 0.25 -14.39 10.23
N LEU A 173 1.24 -13.69 10.75
CA LEU A 173 2.58 -14.25 10.98
C LEU A 173 2.56 -15.50 11.87
N ALA A 174 1.70 -15.53 12.89
CA ALA A 174 1.56 -16.66 13.81
C ALA A 174 0.90 -17.88 13.13
N ARG A 175 0.22 -17.71 11.99
CA ARG A 175 -0.58 -18.76 11.34
C ARG A 175 0.02 -19.28 10.04
N THR A 176 0.84 -18.53 9.39
CA THR A 176 1.42 -18.87 8.07
C THR A 176 2.69 -19.72 8.14
N GLY A 177 3.04 -20.23 9.35
CA GLY A 177 4.02 -21.30 9.53
C GLY A 177 5.42 -21.05 8.98
N GLY A 178 5.84 -19.77 8.83
CA GLY A 178 7.15 -19.43 8.28
C GLY A 178 7.23 -19.34 6.76
N LYS A 179 6.13 -19.53 6.03
CA LYS A 179 6.10 -19.37 4.56
C LYS A 179 6.61 -17.99 4.13
N PRO A 180 7.16 -17.87 2.90
CA PRO A 180 7.47 -16.59 2.28
C PRO A 180 6.23 -15.71 2.18
N VAL A 181 6.43 -14.41 2.29
CA VAL A 181 5.35 -13.41 2.34
C VAL A 181 5.53 -12.39 1.23
N ILE A 182 4.45 -12.14 0.52
CA ILE A 182 4.29 -11.07 -0.45
C ILE A 182 3.40 -10.00 0.21
N LEU A 183 3.87 -8.77 0.29
CA LEU A 183 3.10 -7.65 0.80
C LEU A 183 2.58 -6.82 -0.36
N ILE A 184 1.28 -6.55 -0.39
CA ILE A 184 0.68 -5.74 -1.44
C ILE A 184 -0.21 -4.68 -0.83
N GLY A 185 0.01 -3.43 -1.22
CA GLY A 185 -0.83 -2.31 -0.82
C GLY A 185 -1.00 -1.29 -1.93
N ASP A 186 -2.19 -0.72 -1.99
CA ASP A 186 -2.54 0.35 -2.89
C ASP A 186 -2.92 1.61 -2.09
N SER A 187 -2.47 2.79 -2.53
CA SER A 187 -2.84 4.07 -1.90
C SER A 187 -2.54 4.10 -0.39
N GLN A 188 -3.55 4.34 0.44
CA GLN A 188 -3.42 4.26 1.90
C GLN A 188 -2.91 2.89 2.36
N GLY A 189 -3.30 1.80 1.71
CA GLY A 189 -2.81 0.46 2.01
C GLY A 189 -1.29 0.36 1.84
N ALA A 190 -0.75 0.96 0.77
CA ALA A 190 0.70 1.06 0.56
C ALA A 190 1.35 1.92 1.66
N ALA A 191 0.75 3.04 2.05
CA ALA A 191 1.26 3.88 3.14
C ALA A 191 1.29 3.14 4.49
N VAL A 192 0.23 2.36 4.80
CA VAL A 192 0.17 1.48 5.99
C VAL A 192 1.26 0.42 5.94
N LEU A 193 1.46 -0.24 4.79
CA LEU A 193 2.52 -1.24 4.64
C LEU A 193 3.92 -0.64 4.70
N ILE A 194 4.14 0.57 4.18
CA ILE A 194 5.42 1.29 4.35
C ILE A 194 5.73 1.47 5.84
N HIS A 195 4.75 1.90 6.63
CA HIS A 195 4.92 2.00 8.09
C HIS A 195 5.15 0.63 8.73
N LEU A 196 4.38 -0.39 8.33
CA LEU A 196 4.50 -1.76 8.84
C LEU A 196 5.89 -2.35 8.55
N ILE A 197 6.38 -2.21 7.32
CA ILE A 197 7.70 -2.73 6.93
C ILE A 197 8.79 -2.05 7.76
N SER A 198 8.76 -0.72 7.85
CA SER A 198 9.74 0.03 8.64
C SER A 198 9.73 -0.36 10.12
N ALA A 199 8.55 -0.52 10.73
CA ALA A 199 8.41 -0.78 12.16
C ALA A 199 8.54 -2.27 12.55
N GLN A 200 8.09 -3.20 11.69
CA GLN A 200 7.89 -4.61 12.06
C GLN A 200 8.71 -5.60 11.24
N ILE A 201 9.37 -5.19 10.15
CA ILE A 201 10.05 -6.10 9.23
C ILE A 201 11.52 -5.72 9.02
N ASP A 202 11.80 -4.49 8.63
CA ASP A 202 13.13 -4.02 8.18
C ASP A 202 14.25 -4.29 9.21
N HIS A 203 13.93 -4.24 10.51
CA HIS A 203 14.83 -4.46 11.62
C HIS A 203 14.64 -5.79 12.34
N GLN A 204 13.77 -6.68 11.83
CA GLN A 204 13.50 -7.99 12.42
C GLN A 204 13.97 -9.13 11.50
N PRO A 205 15.20 -9.65 11.66
CA PRO A 205 15.79 -10.61 10.73
C PRO A 205 14.96 -11.87 10.49
N SER A 206 14.20 -12.34 11.50
CA SER A 206 13.35 -13.53 11.37
C SER A 206 12.15 -13.29 10.45
N VAL A 207 11.62 -12.07 10.41
CA VAL A 207 10.51 -11.69 9.54
C VAL A 207 11.02 -11.24 8.17
N LEU A 208 12.12 -10.45 8.16
CA LEU A 208 12.73 -9.95 6.92
C LEU A 208 13.13 -11.10 5.97
N ARG A 209 13.65 -12.21 6.50
CA ARG A 209 13.99 -13.39 5.69
C ARG A 209 12.79 -14.06 5.03
N ARG A 210 11.56 -13.75 5.45
CA ARG A 210 10.34 -14.26 4.84
C ARG A 210 9.80 -13.33 3.75
N LEU A 211 10.26 -12.10 3.68
CA LEU A 211 9.80 -11.15 2.68
C LEU A 211 10.28 -11.60 1.30
N LEU A 212 9.33 -11.96 0.43
CA LEU A 212 9.60 -12.21 -0.99
C LEU A 212 9.68 -10.87 -1.72
N VAL A 213 8.60 -10.12 -1.70
CA VAL A 213 8.50 -8.77 -2.28
C VAL A 213 7.46 -7.93 -1.55
N ALA A 214 7.65 -6.61 -1.57
CA ALA A 214 6.65 -5.64 -1.16
C ALA A 214 6.23 -4.78 -2.37
N ILE A 215 4.98 -4.89 -2.78
CA ILE A 215 4.36 -4.10 -3.87
C ILE A 215 3.58 -2.96 -3.24
N LEU A 216 4.04 -1.72 -3.46
CA LEU A 216 3.61 -0.51 -2.75
C LEU A 216 3.17 0.57 -3.76
N VAL A 217 1.99 0.37 -4.34
CA VAL A 217 1.45 1.23 -5.39
C VAL A 217 0.85 2.49 -4.78
N GLY A 218 1.24 3.66 -5.27
CA GLY A 218 0.72 4.94 -4.77
C GLY A 218 1.09 5.27 -3.32
N GLY A 219 2.19 4.72 -2.78
CA GLY A 219 2.55 4.85 -1.36
C GLY A 219 3.61 5.92 -1.04
N ASN A 220 4.24 6.53 -2.04
CA ASN A 220 5.34 7.50 -1.87
C ASN A 220 6.50 6.99 -0.99
N LEU A 221 6.94 5.74 -1.18
CA LEU A 221 8.14 5.23 -0.49
C LEU A 221 9.35 6.14 -0.78
N GLN A 222 10.05 6.60 0.26
CA GLN A 222 11.20 7.49 0.09
C GLN A 222 12.52 6.74 0.17
N VAL A 223 13.42 7.06 -0.76
CA VAL A 223 14.80 6.58 -0.83
C VAL A 223 15.76 7.76 -0.98
N PRO A 224 17.05 7.64 -0.57
CA PRO A 224 18.03 8.66 -0.91
C PRO A 224 18.19 8.78 -2.43
N ALA A 225 18.42 9.96 -2.94
CA ALA A 225 18.58 10.20 -4.37
C ALA A 225 19.65 9.28 -4.98
N GLY A 226 19.27 8.56 -6.04
CA GLY A 226 20.14 7.62 -6.74
C GLY A 226 20.49 6.34 -5.99
N LYS A 227 19.77 6.02 -4.88
CA LYS A 227 19.97 4.77 -4.13
C LYS A 227 18.67 3.96 -4.07
N THR A 228 18.82 2.67 -3.73
CA THR A 228 17.70 1.73 -3.63
C THR A 228 17.22 1.52 -2.20
N ALA A 229 18.01 1.90 -1.17
CA ALA A 229 17.66 1.80 0.25
C ALA A 229 18.38 2.88 1.05
N GLY A 230 18.03 3.03 2.34
CA GLY A 230 18.75 3.91 3.27
C GLY A 230 17.97 5.14 3.72
N ALA A 231 16.68 5.26 3.39
CA ALA A 231 15.81 6.31 3.93
C ALA A 231 14.67 5.69 4.74
N THR A 232 13.51 5.43 4.15
CA THR A 232 12.38 4.81 4.86
C THR A 232 12.70 3.38 5.27
N PHE A 233 13.29 2.60 4.38
CA PHE A 233 13.81 1.26 4.66
C PHE A 233 15.33 1.28 4.64
N THR A 234 15.94 0.57 5.59
CA THR A 234 17.41 0.47 5.68
C THR A 234 17.93 -0.86 5.12
N LYS A 235 17.12 -1.90 5.12
CA LYS A 235 17.48 -3.26 4.70
C LYS A 235 16.73 -3.74 3.48
N VAL A 236 15.48 -3.30 3.30
CA VAL A 236 14.67 -3.66 2.12
C VAL A 236 15.02 -2.69 0.98
N PRO A 237 15.74 -3.15 -0.07
CA PRO A 237 16.05 -2.32 -1.23
C PRO A 237 14.87 -2.25 -2.20
N LEU A 238 14.92 -1.33 -3.15
CA LEU A 238 14.07 -1.39 -4.35
C LEU A 238 14.49 -2.58 -5.21
N CYS A 239 13.52 -3.24 -5.86
CA CYS A 239 13.78 -4.31 -6.81
C CYS A 239 14.49 -3.77 -8.06
N ALA A 240 15.47 -4.50 -8.56
CA ALA A 240 16.27 -4.16 -9.73
C ALA A 240 16.41 -5.34 -10.72
N ALA A 241 15.79 -6.48 -10.43
CA ALA A 241 15.76 -7.66 -11.30
C ALA A 241 14.58 -8.56 -10.93
N ALA A 242 14.03 -9.27 -11.91
CA ALA A 242 12.90 -10.19 -11.73
C ALA A 242 13.21 -11.43 -10.85
N THR A 243 14.48 -11.66 -10.52
CA THR A 243 14.91 -12.75 -9.64
C THR A 243 15.37 -12.26 -8.28
N GLN A 244 15.21 -10.97 -7.98
CA GLN A 244 15.63 -10.38 -6.71
C GLN A 244 14.52 -10.54 -5.68
N THR A 245 14.79 -11.25 -4.59
CA THR A 245 13.87 -11.39 -3.45
C THR A 245 14.22 -10.43 -2.31
N GLY A 246 13.29 -10.19 -1.38
CA GLY A 246 13.50 -9.30 -0.23
C GLY A 246 13.55 -7.82 -0.60
N CYS A 247 12.88 -7.41 -1.68
CA CYS A 247 12.91 -6.05 -2.21
C CYS A 247 11.51 -5.41 -2.30
N ALA A 248 11.44 -4.15 -2.71
CA ALA A 248 10.20 -3.42 -2.88
C ALA A 248 10.01 -2.90 -4.32
N ILE A 249 8.83 -3.12 -4.90
CA ILE A 249 8.33 -2.48 -6.11
C ILE A 249 7.44 -1.33 -5.64
N ALA A 250 7.81 -0.10 -5.94
CA ALA A 250 7.06 1.08 -5.52
C ALA A 250 7.04 2.12 -6.64
N PHE A 251 5.88 2.65 -6.93
CA PHE A 251 5.68 3.69 -7.94
C PHE A 251 4.37 4.43 -7.73
N SER A 252 4.24 5.58 -8.38
CA SER A 252 2.98 6.28 -8.65
C SER A 252 3.02 6.76 -10.08
N SER A 253 1.91 6.72 -10.81
CA SER A 253 1.92 6.89 -12.26
C SER A 253 1.25 8.18 -12.74
N TYR A 254 1.84 8.78 -13.79
CA TYR A 254 1.37 10.01 -14.42
C TYR A 254 1.58 9.96 -15.95
N PRO A 255 0.79 10.69 -16.74
CA PRO A 255 1.00 10.81 -18.18
C PRO A 255 2.24 11.65 -18.54
N SER A 256 2.63 12.56 -17.65
CA SER A 256 3.75 13.49 -17.81
C SER A 256 4.25 13.93 -16.43
N GLN A 257 5.18 14.89 -16.38
CA GLN A 257 5.69 15.42 -15.11
C GLN A 257 4.55 15.86 -14.19
N PRO A 258 4.49 15.32 -12.93
CA PRO A 258 3.48 15.71 -11.94
C PRO A 258 3.52 17.21 -11.64
N PRO A 259 2.36 17.86 -11.45
CA PRO A 259 2.30 19.26 -11.04
C PRO A 259 2.90 19.46 -9.63
N THR A 260 3.16 20.71 -9.26
CA THR A 260 3.83 21.03 -7.98
C THR A 260 3.01 20.67 -6.75
N ASP A 261 1.70 20.61 -6.87
CA ASP A 261 0.71 20.22 -5.87
C ASP A 261 0.30 18.74 -5.97
N SER A 262 1.05 17.93 -6.71
CA SER A 262 0.74 16.51 -6.88
C SER A 262 0.73 15.77 -5.54
N VAL A 263 -0.26 14.89 -5.38
CA VAL A 263 -0.44 14.05 -4.19
C VAL A 263 0.62 12.97 -4.10
N PHE A 264 1.06 12.48 -5.26
CA PHE A 264 2.03 11.40 -5.40
C PHE A 264 3.32 11.88 -6.09
N GLY A 265 4.38 11.09 -5.92
CA GLY A 265 5.66 11.30 -6.58
C GLY A 265 6.57 12.35 -5.94
N ARG A 266 6.14 13.02 -4.87
CA ARG A 266 6.93 14.05 -4.16
C ARG A 266 7.19 13.67 -2.71
N PRO A 267 8.44 13.78 -2.21
CA PRO A 267 8.76 13.41 -0.84
C PRO A 267 8.13 14.36 0.18
N GLY A 268 7.63 13.79 1.28
CA GLY A 268 7.15 14.53 2.44
C GLY A 268 5.83 15.27 2.28
N GLN A 269 5.13 15.12 1.15
CA GLN A 269 3.80 15.70 0.94
C GLN A 269 2.80 14.65 0.45
N GLY A 270 1.53 15.04 0.37
CA GLY A 270 0.47 14.15 -0.08
C GLY A 270 0.41 12.87 0.76
N VAL A 271 0.39 11.72 0.09
CA VAL A 271 0.32 10.41 0.73
C VAL A 271 1.54 10.06 1.60
N SER A 272 2.68 10.72 1.44
CA SER A 272 3.83 10.56 2.35
C SER A 272 3.46 10.85 3.81
N LEU A 273 2.50 11.74 4.03
CA LEU A 273 2.02 12.10 5.37
C LEU A 273 1.29 10.93 6.05
N GLN A 274 0.67 10.05 5.26
CA GLN A 274 -0.04 8.87 5.77
C GLN A 274 0.90 7.79 6.31
N SER A 275 2.08 7.66 5.73
CA SER A 275 3.11 6.73 6.21
C SER A 275 4.06 7.34 7.25
N GLY A 276 3.79 8.58 7.70
CA GLY A 276 4.62 9.29 8.67
C GLY A 276 5.95 9.80 8.14
N GLN A 277 6.16 9.76 6.82
CA GLN A 277 7.40 10.22 6.20
C GLN A 277 7.46 11.75 6.11
N THR A 278 8.65 12.31 6.27
CA THR A 278 8.93 13.74 6.15
C THR A 278 9.90 13.99 5.02
N ALA A 279 9.77 15.13 4.34
CA ALA A 279 10.72 15.52 3.29
C ALA A 279 12.12 15.74 3.87
N LYS A 280 13.14 15.23 3.18
CA LYS A 280 14.54 15.59 3.37
C LYS A 280 15.14 15.95 2.02
N ALA A 281 16.08 16.89 2.03
CA ALA A 281 16.60 17.49 0.78
C ALA A 281 17.33 16.47 -0.13
N ASP A 282 17.82 15.38 0.43
CA ASP A 282 18.56 14.32 -0.26
C ASP A 282 17.70 13.11 -0.61
N GLN A 283 16.38 13.20 -0.46
CA GLN A 283 15.45 12.10 -0.70
C GLN A 283 14.55 12.35 -1.91
N GLN A 284 14.18 11.25 -2.55
CA GLN A 284 13.20 11.19 -3.62
C GLN A 284 12.16 10.10 -3.34
N VAL A 285 11.01 10.17 -3.99
CA VAL A 285 10.07 9.05 -4.02
C VAL A 285 10.61 7.96 -4.92
N ALA A 286 10.47 6.71 -4.50
CA ALA A 286 10.85 5.54 -5.27
C ALA A 286 10.00 5.42 -6.54
N CYS A 287 10.64 5.01 -7.63
CA CYS A 287 9.98 4.52 -8.82
C CYS A 287 10.69 3.26 -9.31
N VAL A 288 9.95 2.16 -9.34
CA VAL A 288 10.35 0.89 -9.95
C VAL A 288 9.34 0.57 -11.03
N ASN A 289 9.80 0.43 -12.27
CA ASN A 289 8.92 0.06 -13.38
C ASN A 289 8.69 -1.45 -13.38
N PRO A 290 7.46 -1.96 -13.10
CA PRO A 290 7.21 -3.40 -13.08
C PRO A 290 7.31 -4.06 -14.47
N ALA A 291 7.23 -3.27 -15.54
CA ALA A 291 7.48 -3.79 -16.89
C ALA A 291 8.98 -3.85 -17.25
N ALA A 292 9.87 -3.32 -16.39
CA ALA A 292 11.32 -3.31 -16.62
C ALA A 292 12.07 -3.07 -15.29
N LEU A 293 12.11 -4.06 -14.40
CA LEU A 293 12.73 -3.94 -13.06
C LEU A 293 14.20 -3.50 -13.11
N SER A 294 14.94 -3.89 -14.15
CA SER A 294 16.32 -3.46 -14.37
C SER A 294 16.46 -2.02 -14.86
N GLY A 295 15.35 -1.30 -15.02
CA GLY A 295 15.28 0.08 -15.54
C GLY A 295 14.93 0.14 -17.02
N GLY A 296 14.57 1.34 -17.48
CA GLY A 296 14.17 1.60 -18.86
C GLY A 296 12.67 1.57 -19.08
N ALA A 297 12.26 1.52 -20.34
CA ALA A 297 10.87 1.40 -20.74
C ALA A 297 10.47 -0.07 -20.90
N GLY A 298 9.20 -0.36 -20.66
CA GLY A 298 8.59 -1.67 -20.87
C GLY A 298 7.11 -1.54 -21.19
N ASP A 299 6.57 -2.53 -21.90
CA ASP A 299 5.15 -2.57 -22.21
C ASP A 299 4.36 -3.04 -21.00
N LEU A 300 3.25 -2.35 -20.72
CA LEU A 300 2.34 -2.73 -19.65
C LEU A 300 1.40 -3.84 -20.11
N ASP A 301 1.08 -4.71 -19.16
CA ASP A 301 0.10 -5.78 -19.31
C ASP A 301 -1.12 -5.48 -18.38
N PRO A 302 -2.04 -4.60 -18.84
CA PRO A 302 -3.18 -4.17 -18.04
C PRO A 302 -4.24 -5.25 -17.95
N TYR A 303 -4.82 -5.44 -16.76
CA TYR A 303 -6.03 -6.23 -16.56
C TYR A 303 -7.07 -5.36 -15.86
N LEU A 304 -8.19 -5.15 -16.55
CA LEU A 304 -9.25 -4.23 -16.16
C LEU A 304 -10.56 -4.98 -15.97
N LEU A 305 -11.31 -4.65 -14.92
CA LEU A 305 -12.65 -5.19 -14.71
C LEU A 305 -13.66 -4.57 -15.67
N THR A 306 -14.59 -5.40 -16.17
CA THR A 306 -15.69 -4.95 -17.03
C THR A 306 -16.96 -4.68 -16.24
N ALA A 307 -17.77 -3.73 -16.71
CA ALA A 307 -19.04 -3.37 -16.09
C ALA A 307 -20.13 -4.45 -16.27
N THR A 308 -19.96 -5.33 -17.25
CA THR A 308 -20.98 -6.34 -17.64
C THR A 308 -21.12 -7.47 -16.64
N GLN A 309 -20.05 -7.82 -15.92
CA GLN A 309 -20.01 -8.99 -15.03
C GLN A 309 -19.78 -8.65 -13.56
N THR A 310 -19.31 -7.44 -13.26
CA THR A 310 -18.98 -7.01 -11.91
C THR A 310 -19.74 -5.75 -11.51
N PRO A 311 -20.25 -5.67 -10.27
CA PRO A 311 -20.84 -4.45 -9.78
C PRO A 311 -19.87 -3.27 -9.89
N GLN A 312 -20.36 -2.12 -10.32
CA GLN A 312 -19.59 -0.89 -10.29
C GLN A 312 -19.22 -0.50 -8.86
N LEU A 313 -17.99 -0.08 -8.67
CA LEU A 313 -17.61 0.60 -7.44
C LEU A 313 -18.34 1.95 -7.38
N PRO A 314 -19.01 2.29 -6.28
CA PRO A 314 -19.66 3.57 -6.13
C PRO A 314 -18.64 4.68 -5.78
N ILE A 315 -17.43 4.59 -6.34
CA ILE A 315 -16.35 5.55 -6.15
C ILE A 315 -16.22 6.33 -7.45
N PRO A 316 -16.45 7.65 -7.46
CA PRO A 316 -16.24 8.47 -8.64
C PRO A 316 -14.83 8.32 -9.20
N GLY A 317 -14.71 8.18 -10.51
CA GLY A 317 -13.43 7.96 -11.19
C GLY A 317 -12.98 6.50 -11.30
N TYR A 318 -13.64 5.56 -10.60
CA TYR A 318 -13.44 4.11 -10.77
C TYR A 318 -14.54 3.53 -11.68
N GLU A 319 -14.52 3.93 -12.92
CA GLU A 319 -15.50 3.42 -13.88
C GLU A 319 -15.02 2.08 -14.46
N ARG A 320 -15.93 1.10 -14.45
CA ARG A 320 -15.71 -0.17 -15.13
C ARG A 320 -15.81 0.01 -16.64
N LEU A 321 -14.95 -0.67 -17.39
CA LEU A 321 -15.02 -0.61 -18.85
C LEU A 321 -16.29 -1.29 -19.38
N THR A 322 -16.97 -0.63 -20.28
CA THR A 322 -18.14 -1.16 -21.01
C THR A 322 -17.67 -1.78 -22.32
N GLU A 323 -17.05 -2.95 -22.24
CA GLU A 323 -16.52 -3.64 -23.39
C GLU A 323 -17.51 -4.70 -23.90
N PRO A 324 -17.53 -5.00 -25.19
CA PRO A 324 -18.37 -6.05 -25.78
C PRO A 324 -17.79 -7.45 -25.50
N VAL A 325 -17.38 -7.71 -24.26
CA VAL A 325 -16.86 -9.02 -23.81
C VAL A 325 -17.78 -9.62 -22.75
N SER A 326 -17.85 -10.93 -22.70
CA SER A 326 -18.65 -11.66 -21.71
C SER A 326 -17.88 -12.06 -20.45
N THR A 327 -16.56 -11.79 -20.41
CA THR A 327 -15.71 -12.11 -19.27
C THR A 327 -15.65 -10.94 -18.28
N PRO A 328 -15.45 -11.21 -16.97
CA PRO A 328 -15.30 -10.15 -15.98
C PRO A 328 -14.04 -9.30 -16.16
N TRP A 329 -13.03 -9.83 -16.86
CA TRP A 329 -11.77 -9.14 -17.09
C TRP A 329 -11.46 -8.95 -18.56
N VAL A 330 -10.75 -7.90 -18.87
CA VAL A 330 -10.23 -7.59 -20.21
C VAL A 330 -8.77 -7.13 -20.12
N THR A 331 -7.96 -7.56 -21.07
CA THR A 331 -6.56 -7.11 -21.19
C THR A 331 -6.27 -6.56 -22.58
N TYR A 332 -5.33 -5.62 -22.67
CA TYR A 332 -4.95 -4.90 -23.89
C TYR A 332 -3.43 -4.91 -24.06
N PRO A 333 -2.81 -6.03 -24.42
CA PRO A 333 -1.36 -6.12 -24.59
C PRO A 333 -0.83 -5.06 -25.58
N GLY A 334 0.25 -4.37 -25.21
CA GLY A 334 0.87 -3.34 -26.04
C GLY A 334 0.01 -2.07 -26.25
N LEU A 335 -0.95 -1.79 -25.38
CA LEU A 335 -1.70 -0.52 -25.40
C LEU A 335 -0.97 0.60 -24.68
N TYR A 336 -0.21 0.26 -23.66
CA TYR A 336 0.56 1.20 -22.84
C TYR A 336 2.01 0.76 -22.70
N SER A 337 2.90 1.72 -22.55
CA SER A 337 4.26 1.50 -22.05
C SER A 337 4.55 2.41 -20.87
N ALA A 338 5.51 2.01 -20.06
CA ALA A 338 5.89 2.80 -18.90
C ALA A 338 7.39 2.88 -18.73
N ARG A 339 7.86 3.98 -18.11
CA ARG A 339 9.23 4.15 -17.63
C ARG A 339 9.28 5.08 -16.42
N CYS A 340 10.25 4.87 -15.54
CA CYS A 340 10.47 5.81 -14.46
C CYS A 340 11.11 7.08 -14.95
N GLU A 341 10.57 8.23 -14.53
CA GLU A 341 11.03 9.56 -14.84
C GLU A 341 11.26 10.38 -13.57
N GLN A 342 12.11 11.39 -13.67
CA GLN A 342 12.41 12.31 -12.59
C GLN A 342 12.50 13.75 -13.11
N GLY A 343 11.86 14.70 -12.43
CA GLY A 343 11.90 16.11 -12.81
C GLY A 343 11.10 16.99 -11.86
N GLY A 344 11.50 18.27 -11.73
CA GLY A 344 10.76 19.24 -10.93
C GLY A 344 10.54 18.85 -9.46
N GLY A 345 11.44 18.04 -8.86
CA GLY A 345 11.32 17.54 -7.51
C GLY A 345 10.36 16.36 -7.34
N ALA A 346 9.88 15.77 -8.43
CA ALA A 346 9.06 14.57 -8.44
C ALA A 346 9.79 13.40 -9.10
N THR A 347 9.36 12.18 -8.73
CA THR A 347 9.72 10.92 -9.39
C THR A 347 8.45 10.13 -9.65
N TRP A 348 8.24 9.63 -10.86
CA TRP A 348 7.00 8.96 -11.24
C TRP A 348 7.22 7.88 -12.29
N LEU A 349 6.29 6.96 -12.39
CA LEU A 349 6.16 6.04 -13.51
C LEU A 349 5.37 6.76 -14.63
N GLN A 350 6.05 7.16 -15.68
CA GLN A 350 5.39 7.79 -16.82
C GLN A 350 4.74 6.71 -17.67
N VAL A 351 3.41 6.76 -17.76
CA VAL A 351 2.62 5.86 -18.61
C VAL A 351 2.27 6.57 -19.89
N THR A 352 2.58 5.94 -21.01
CA THR A 352 2.31 6.45 -22.36
C THR A 352 1.36 5.51 -23.08
N SER A 353 0.28 6.05 -23.67
CA SER A 353 -0.59 5.28 -24.55
C SER A 353 0.10 5.05 -25.89
N LEU A 354 0.17 3.79 -26.30
CA LEU A 354 0.68 3.36 -27.61
C LEU A 354 -0.45 3.17 -28.64
N ALA A 355 -1.70 3.50 -28.25
CA ALA A 355 -2.83 3.47 -29.17
C ALA A 355 -2.52 4.40 -30.35
N GLY A 356 -2.22 3.80 -31.48
CA GLY A 356 -2.22 4.50 -32.77
C GLY A 356 -3.62 5.05 -33.06
N THR A 357 -3.84 5.58 -34.25
CA THR A 357 -5.11 6.16 -34.72
C THR A 357 -6.27 5.14 -34.80
N SER A 358 -6.10 3.91 -34.38
CA SER A 358 -7.13 2.87 -34.35
C SER A 358 -8.10 3.12 -33.18
N ARG A 359 -9.33 3.49 -33.48
CA ARG A 359 -10.43 3.74 -32.53
C ARG A 359 -10.99 2.46 -31.89
N THR A 360 -10.39 1.31 -32.10
CA THR A 360 -10.92 0.01 -31.66
C THR A 360 -10.48 -0.39 -30.26
N ARG A 361 -9.52 0.34 -29.65
CA ARG A 361 -9.04 0.09 -28.30
C ARG A 361 -9.45 1.23 -27.38
N PRO A 362 -10.07 0.95 -26.22
CA PRO A 362 -10.28 1.97 -25.21
C PRO A 362 -8.93 2.49 -24.72
N VAL A 363 -8.87 3.78 -24.50
CA VAL A 363 -7.74 4.44 -23.85
C VAL A 363 -8.23 4.87 -22.47
N VAL A 364 -7.45 4.61 -21.43
CA VAL A 364 -7.71 5.22 -20.12
C VAL A 364 -7.60 6.72 -20.32
N ASN A 365 -8.73 7.41 -20.21
CA ASN A 365 -8.81 8.84 -20.46
C ASN A 365 -8.44 9.58 -19.18
N ASP A 366 -7.53 10.53 -19.28
CA ASP A 366 -7.12 11.42 -18.18
C ASP A 366 -8.31 12.12 -17.52
N ASN A 367 -9.40 12.33 -18.26
CA ASN A 367 -10.63 12.93 -17.76
C ASN A 367 -11.48 11.98 -16.88
N HIS A 368 -11.22 10.66 -16.88
CA HIS A 368 -11.90 9.70 -16.00
C HIS A 368 -11.28 9.60 -14.62
N LEU A 369 -10.12 10.22 -14.40
CA LEU A 369 -9.44 10.26 -13.11
C LEU A 369 -9.87 11.45 -12.23
N ASN A 370 -10.86 12.20 -12.68
CA ASN A 370 -11.40 13.34 -11.96
C ASN A 370 -12.33 12.88 -10.85
N GLY A 371 -11.85 12.98 -9.63
CA GLY A 371 -12.73 13.01 -8.47
C GLY A 371 -12.72 11.80 -7.57
N LEU A 372 -11.83 11.76 -6.60
CA LEU A 372 -12.09 11.07 -5.35
C LEU A 372 -13.26 11.77 -4.64
N ALA A 373 -14.32 11.03 -4.31
CA ALA A 373 -15.46 11.50 -3.54
C ALA A 373 -16.20 12.75 -4.11
N GLY A 374 -16.14 12.96 -5.42
CA GLY A 374 -16.79 14.10 -6.08
C GLY A 374 -15.94 15.38 -6.09
N ALA A 375 -14.70 15.34 -5.58
CA ALA A 375 -13.74 16.40 -5.79
C ALA A 375 -13.11 16.27 -7.18
N ASP A 376 -12.98 17.36 -7.91
CA ASP A 376 -12.18 17.44 -9.12
C ASP A 376 -10.71 17.51 -8.69
N THR A 377 -10.09 16.36 -8.50
CA THR A 377 -8.70 16.28 -8.07
C THR A 377 -7.71 16.50 -9.21
N GLY A 378 -8.19 16.44 -10.44
CA GLY A 378 -7.45 16.80 -11.64
C GLY A 378 -6.07 16.13 -11.79
N PRO A 379 -5.12 16.82 -12.45
CA PRO A 379 -3.79 16.30 -12.72
C PRO A 379 -2.94 15.95 -11.49
N ALA A 380 -3.32 16.43 -10.29
CA ALA A 380 -2.61 16.17 -9.05
C ALA A 380 -2.58 14.69 -8.65
N PHE A 381 -3.53 13.88 -9.13
CA PHE A 381 -3.63 12.46 -8.83
C PHE A 381 -3.02 11.54 -9.90
N GLY A 382 -2.74 12.02 -11.11
CA GLY A 382 -2.23 11.20 -12.20
C GLY A 382 -3.17 10.04 -12.56
N TYR A 383 -2.60 8.83 -12.73
CA TYR A 383 -3.37 7.61 -13.01
C TYR A 383 -3.72 6.80 -11.76
N HIS A 384 -3.71 7.40 -10.59
CA HIS A 384 -3.82 6.68 -9.32
C HIS A 384 -4.99 5.69 -9.24
N GLY A 385 -6.16 6.02 -9.79
CA GLY A 385 -7.31 5.11 -9.83
C GLY A 385 -7.14 3.88 -10.72
N TYR A 386 -6.16 3.88 -11.63
CA TYR A 386 -5.93 2.80 -12.59
C TYR A 386 -4.53 2.21 -12.55
N GLU A 387 -3.58 2.83 -11.85
CA GLU A 387 -2.16 2.45 -11.93
C GLU A 387 -1.91 1.00 -11.50
N TYR A 388 -2.69 0.49 -10.55
CA TYR A 388 -2.63 -0.91 -10.14
C TYR A 388 -3.10 -1.83 -11.29
N ALA A 389 -4.28 -1.57 -11.87
CA ALA A 389 -4.85 -2.36 -12.96
C ALA A 389 -4.00 -2.27 -14.25
N LEU A 390 -3.40 -1.11 -14.54
CA LEU A 390 -2.52 -0.91 -15.70
C LEU A 390 -1.25 -1.76 -15.62
N THR A 391 -0.77 -2.07 -14.42
CA THR A 391 0.47 -2.80 -14.19
C THR A 391 0.27 -4.24 -13.69
N LEU A 392 -0.97 -4.68 -13.52
CA LEU A 392 -1.33 -5.90 -12.79
C LEU A 392 -0.68 -7.16 -13.37
N GLY A 393 -0.69 -7.33 -14.69
CA GLY A 393 -0.03 -8.48 -15.34
C GLY A 393 1.48 -8.48 -15.12
N ASN A 394 2.13 -7.31 -15.22
CA ASN A 394 3.56 -7.18 -14.94
C ASN A 394 3.89 -7.51 -13.48
N LEU A 395 3.11 -6.99 -12.52
CA LEU A 395 3.30 -7.27 -11.10
C LEU A 395 3.18 -8.77 -10.78
N LEU A 396 2.18 -9.46 -11.36
CA LEU A 396 2.05 -10.91 -11.21
C LEU A 396 3.22 -11.66 -11.85
N GLN A 397 3.71 -11.22 -13.02
CA GLN A 397 4.86 -11.81 -13.68
C GLN A 397 6.15 -11.65 -12.85
N ASP A 398 6.35 -10.47 -12.24
CA ASP A 398 7.46 -10.22 -11.33
C ASP A 398 7.42 -11.17 -10.13
N VAL A 399 6.25 -11.34 -9.49
CA VAL A 399 6.07 -12.28 -8.39
C VAL A 399 6.42 -13.72 -8.82
N VAL A 400 5.96 -14.17 -9.99
CA VAL A 400 6.32 -15.51 -10.52
C VAL A 400 7.84 -15.68 -10.68
N GLY A 401 8.53 -14.65 -11.16
CA GLY A 401 9.99 -14.65 -11.28
C GLY A 401 10.70 -14.76 -9.92
N GLU A 402 10.24 -14.00 -8.95
CA GLU A 402 10.76 -13.98 -7.59
C GLU A 402 10.48 -15.29 -6.82
N GLU A 403 9.30 -15.89 -7.00
CA GLU A 403 8.97 -17.22 -6.46
C GLU A 403 9.90 -18.29 -7.01
N THR A 404 10.14 -18.26 -8.32
CA THR A 404 11.07 -19.19 -8.99
C THR A 404 12.49 -19.05 -8.44
N ALA A 405 12.92 -17.80 -8.23
CA ALA A 405 14.23 -17.53 -7.63
C ALA A 405 14.29 -17.96 -6.16
N TRP A 406 13.23 -17.75 -5.40
CA TRP A 406 13.14 -18.20 -4.01
C TRP A 406 13.28 -19.72 -3.91
N GLU A 407 12.48 -20.48 -4.69
CA GLU A 407 12.51 -21.94 -4.68
C GLU A 407 13.87 -22.52 -5.11
N SER A 408 14.58 -21.82 -5.98
CA SER A 408 15.91 -22.21 -6.42
C SER A 408 17.00 -22.04 -5.34
N ASN A 409 16.74 -21.19 -4.33
CA ASN A 409 17.69 -20.83 -3.29
C ASN A 409 17.35 -21.46 -1.91
N HIS A 410 16.22 -22.15 -1.78
CA HIS A 410 15.72 -22.78 -0.55
C HIS A 410 15.27 -24.20 -0.76
#